data_a26bd4f8c6a8ad40468a01c12bef4a2a
#
_entry.id   a26bd4f8c6a8ad40468a01c12bef4a2a
#
_cell.length_a   1.000
_cell.length_b   1.000
_cell.length_c   1.000
_cell.angle_alpha   90.00
_cell.angle_beta   90.00
_cell.angle_gamma   90.00
#
_symmetry.space_group_name_H-M   'P 1'
#
loop_
_entity.id
_entity.type
_entity.pdbx_description
1 polymer ?
#
loop_
_entity_poly.entity_id
_entity_poly.type
_entity_poly.pdbx_seq_one_letter_code
_entity_poly.pdbx_strand_id
1 'polypeptide(L)'
;MIFERKRTVYRLSGPPPGPTPGPSDPIPPPAPGGYGPSFYPPAYYPPPPPPKKSNAALIIVIVVVVVVLVSVVLAAALYLLTSTLIEPPPPPMVVFGAVEQTAGNATIPIASSSREISPSNLQVRLSAGTSGNSSGMPPPNGSVVLIAGGRTLRLFWLDADSDQVFGTGDAFRVTGDSVPLPYSTMFRFDLLTSSGAIISGMTWTTEPRVMGVNIGRSGDGTNWTLLITSTPTGLTTSAVKLTIITSANLTALGPTAFSALTSGSWSTNHAQFVGTGVTTIVVGDRLLISTTAYPSGYSVQIADSQGVLYAHALG
;
A
#
# COMPACT_ATOMS: atom_id res chain seq x y z
N MET A 1 39.15 5.96 -2.47
CA MET A 1 38.86 4.53 -2.51
C MET A 1 37.83 4.35 -3.62
N ILE A 2 38.31 3.93 -4.81
CA ILE A 2 37.55 3.90 -6.06
C ILE A 2 36.95 2.49 -6.18
N PHE A 3 35.61 2.36 -6.21
CA PHE A 3 34.91 1.10 -6.46
C PHE A 3 34.66 0.94 -7.94
N GLU A 4 35.39 0.03 -8.56
CA GLU A 4 35.19 -0.45 -9.93
C GLU A 4 33.94 -1.34 -10.00
N ARG A 5 32.91 -0.92 -10.74
CA ARG A 5 31.74 -1.76 -11.05
C ARG A 5 32.06 -2.72 -12.19
N LYS A 6 32.17 -3.99 -11.90
CA LYS A 6 32.14 -5.05 -12.91
C LYS A 6 30.76 -5.12 -13.56
N ARG A 7 30.70 -4.82 -14.86
CA ARG A 7 29.52 -5.12 -15.70
C ARG A 7 29.56 -6.58 -16.10
N THR A 8 28.60 -7.36 -15.61
CA THR A 8 28.34 -8.71 -16.10
C THR A 8 27.48 -8.62 -17.36
N VAL A 9 28.06 -9.01 -18.50
CA VAL A 9 27.38 -9.09 -19.80
C VAL A 9 26.68 -10.45 -19.88
N TYR A 10 25.36 -10.48 -19.83
CA TYR A 10 24.57 -11.67 -20.12
C TYR A 10 24.51 -11.90 -21.63
N ARG A 11 25.11 -13.00 -22.08
CA ARG A 11 24.96 -13.53 -23.46
C ARG A 11 23.54 -14.07 -23.59
N LEU A 12 22.76 -13.51 -24.48
CA LEU A 12 21.51 -14.07 -24.96
C LEU A 12 21.81 -15.34 -25.76
N SER A 13 21.40 -16.47 -25.22
CA SER A 13 21.36 -17.75 -25.95
C SER A 13 20.20 -17.70 -26.93
N GLY A 14 20.49 -17.84 -28.20
CA GLY A 14 19.50 -17.93 -29.27
C GLY A 14 18.63 -19.20 -29.16
N PRO A 15 17.48 -19.22 -29.86
CA PRO A 15 16.56 -20.36 -29.84
C PRO A 15 17.19 -21.62 -30.48
N PRO A 16 16.79 -22.80 -30.02
CA PRO A 16 17.29 -24.07 -30.56
C PRO A 16 16.86 -24.27 -32.02
N PRO A 17 17.71 -24.93 -32.85
CA PRO A 17 17.38 -25.20 -34.25
C PRO A 17 16.22 -26.20 -34.35
N GLY A 18 15.32 -25.93 -35.30
CA GLY A 18 14.20 -26.79 -35.64
C GLY A 18 14.60 -28.15 -36.22
N PRO A 19 13.71 -29.16 -36.20
CA PRO A 19 13.99 -30.49 -36.66
C PRO A 19 14.23 -30.54 -38.17
N THR A 20 15.29 -31.26 -38.55
CA THR A 20 15.68 -31.58 -39.93
C THR A 20 14.61 -32.47 -40.59
N PRO A 21 14.24 -32.25 -41.87
CA PRO A 21 13.33 -33.15 -42.58
C PRO A 21 14.05 -34.48 -42.87
N GLY A 22 13.35 -35.58 -42.59
CA GLY A 22 13.76 -36.93 -42.86
C GLY A 22 13.79 -37.26 -44.36
N PRO A 23 14.57 -38.29 -44.76
CA PRO A 23 14.73 -38.66 -46.15
C PRO A 23 13.43 -39.23 -46.74
N SER A 24 13.18 -38.81 -48.00
CA SER A 24 12.08 -39.26 -48.84
C SER A 24 12.21 -40.74 -49.21
N ASP A 25 11.16 -41.52 -49.06
CA ASP A 25 11.07 -42.91 -49.52
C ASP A 25 11.13 -43.00 -51.04
N PRO A 26 11.78 -44.07 -51.59
CA PRO A 26 11.95 -44.26 -53.02
C PRO A 26 10.67 -44.74 -53.69
N ILE A 27 10.44 -44.19 -54.88
CA ILE A 27 9.34 -44.51 -55.78
C ILE A 27 9.52 -45.98 -56.32
N PRO A 28 8.48 -46.84 -56.29
CA PRO A 28 8.54 -48.16 -56.87
C PRO A 28 8.51 -48.14 -58.43
N PRO A 29 9.20 -49.08 -59.10
CA PRO A 29 9.27 -49.08 -60.52
C PRO A 29 7.98 -49.61 -61.22
N PRO A 30 7.76 -49.27 -62.52
CA PRO A 30 6.58 -49.66 -63.23
C PRO A 30 6.69 -51.16 -63.71
N ALA A 31 5.55 -51.84 -63.63
CA ALA A 31 5.37 -53.20 -64.08
C ALA A 31 5.34 -53.31 -65.61
N PRO A 32 5.89 -54.38 -66.20
CA PRO A 32 5.90 -54.56 -67.65
C PRO A 32 4.61 -55.06 -68.24
N GLY A 33 4.28 -54.52 -69.41
CA GLY A 33 3.11 -54.84 -70.17
C GLY A 33 3.22 -56.22 -70.86
N GLY A 34 2.14 -56.84 -71.18
CA GLY A 34 2.06 -58.09 -71.85
C GLY A 34 0.68 -58.41 -72.40
N TYR A 35 0.56 -58.31 -73.71
CA TYR A 35 -0.19 -59.12 -74.67
C TYR A 35 -1.74 -59.30 -74.57
N GLY A 36 -2.47 -58.82 -75.46
CA GLY A 36 -2.95 -59.33 -76.74
C GLY A 36 -4.35 -59.93 -76.76
N PRO A 37 -5.22 -59.60 -77.73
CA PRO A 37 -6.65 -59.77 -77.65
C PRO A 37 -7.13 -61.16 -77.95
N SER A 38 -7.99 -61.71 -77.13
CA SER A 38 -8.81 -62.87 -77.45
C SER A 38 -10.26 -62.46 -77.59
N PHE A 39 -10.81 -62.53 -78.82
CA PHE A 39 -12.20 -62.32 -79.14
C PHE A 39 -13.02 -63.50 -78.62
N TYR A 40 -13.88 -63.32 -77.66
CA TYR A 40 -15.01 -64.16 -77.31
C TYR A 40 -16.27 -63.39 -77.52
N PRO A 41 -17.35 -64.03 -78.01
CA PRO A 41 -18.64 -63.38 -78.24
C PRO A 41 -19.32 -63.03 -76.94
N PRO A 42 -20.14 -61.96 -76.92
CA PRO A 42 -20.74 -61.47 -75.68
C PRO A 42 -21.74 -62.45 -75.10
N ALA A 43 -21.45 -62.93 -73.91
CA ALA A 43 -22.42 -63.66 -73.12
C ALA A 43 -23.49 -62.66 -72.65
N TYR A 44 -24.76 -63.00 -72.99
CA TYR A 44 -25.92 -62.21 -72.52
C TYR A 44 -26.03 -62.37 -70.97
N TYR A 45 -25.61 -61.38 -70.21
CA TYR A 45 -25.86 -61.33 -68.78
C TYR A 45 -27.22 -60.63 -68.56
N PRO A 46 -28.14 -61.23 -67.79
CA PRO A 46 -29.33 -60.50 -67.35
C PRO A 46 -28.95 -59.31 -66.50
N PRO A 47 -29.69 -58.19 -66.54
CA PRO A 47 -29.36 -57.00 -65.75
C PRO A 47 -29.36 -57.36 -64.27
N PRO A 48 -28.37 -56.87 -63.52
CA PRO A 48 -28.24 -57.10 -62.08
C PRO A 48 -29.51 -56.57 -61.39
N PRO A 49 -30.02 -57.26 -60.38
CA PRO A 49 -31.17 -56.78 -59.62
C PRO A 49 -30.86 -55.41 -59.00
N PRO A 50 -31.83 -54.48 -58.93
CA PRO A 50 -31.63 -53.16 -58.37
C PRO A 50 -31.06 -53.27 -56.95
N PRO A 51 -30.06 -52.44 -56.59
CA PRO A 51 -29.45 -52.49 -55.26
C PRO A 51 -30.53 -52.25 -54.22
N LYS A 52 -30.76 -53.17 -53.30
CA LYS A 52 -31.60 -52.96 -52.13
C LYS A 52 -31.03 -51.69 -51.40
N LYS A 53 -31.88 -50.66 -51.31
CA LYS A 53 -31.53 -49.46 -50.55
C LYS A 53 -31.21 -49.89 -49.13
N SER A 54 -29.93 -50.01 -48.84
CA SER A 54 -29.46 -50.31 -47.49
C SER A 54 -29.61 -49.09 -46.60
N ASN A 55 -30.36 -49.20 -45.52
CA ASN A 55 -30.47 -48.17 -44.52
C ASN A 55 -29.19 -48.08 -43.66
N ALA A 56 -28.10 -48.76 -44.03
CA ALA A 56 -26.86 -48.78 -43.30
C ALA A 56 -26.25 -47.38 -43.15
N ALA A 57 -26.34 -46.55 -44.18
CA ALA A 57 -25.84 -45.17 -44.10
C ALA A 57 -26.59 -44.34 -43.05
N LEU A 58 -27.94 -44.53 -42.98
CA LEU A 58 -28.77 -43.83 -41.98
C LEU A 58 -28.46 -44.31 -40.56
N ILE A 59 -28.24 -45.61 -40.37
CA ILE A 59 -27.84 -46.17 -39.07
C ILE A 59 -26.47 -45.65 -38.66
N ILE A 60 -25.51 -45.58 -39.57
CA ILE A 60 -24.17 -45.02 -39.27
C ILE A 60 -24.28 -43.56 -38.85
N VAL A 61 -25.06 -42.74 -39.53
CA VAL A 61 -25.27 -41.31 -39.16
C VAL A 61 -25.90 -41.19 -37.78
N ILE A 62 -26.92 -41.97 -37.47
CA ILE A 62 -27.56 -41.96 -36.14
C ILE A 62 -26.55 -42.36 -35.05
N VAL A 63 -25.77 -43.41 -35.26
CA VAL A 63 -24.75 -43.86 -34.29
C VAL A 63 -23.71 -42.77 -34.07
N VAL A 64 -23.21 -42.13 -35.13
CA VAL A 64 -22.24 -41.02 -35.00
C VAL A 64 -22.82 -39.86 -34.23
N VAL A 65 -24.06 -39.45 -34.54
CA VAL A 65 -24.76 -38.36 -33.81
C VAL A 65 -24.92 -38.69 -32.33
N VAL A 66 -25.33 -39.92 -32.01
CA VAL A 66 -25.50 -40.35 -30.62
C VAL A 66 -24.13 -40.36 -29.88
N VAL A 67 -23.09 -40.86 -30.51
CA VAL A 67 -21.75 -40.86 -29.90
C VAL A 67 -21.25 -39.45 -29.64
N VAL A 68 -21.42 -38.52 -30.59
CA VAL A 68 -21.06 -37.11 -30.41
C VAL A 68 -21.87 -36.48 -29.28
N LEU A 69 -23.20 -36.67 -29.24
CA LEU A 69 -24.05 -36.14 -28.17
C LEU A 69 -23.62 -36.68 -26.78
N VAL A 70 -23.39 -37.99 -26.67
CA VAL A 70 -22.91 -38.60 -25.39
C VAL A 70 -21.57 -38.04 -25.00
N SER A 71 -20.65 -37.85 -25.94
CA SER A 71 -19.32 -37.25 -25.66
C SER A 71 -19.42 -35.82 -25.17
N VAL A 72 -20.30 -34.99 -25.76
CA VAL A 72 -20.53 -33.61 -25.33
C VAL A 72 -21.15 -33.55 -23.93
N VAL A 73 -22.16 -34.40 -23.66
CA VAL A 73 -22.80 -34.48 -22.34
C VAL A 73 -21.80 -34.96 -21.27
N LEU A 74 -20.95 -35.95 -21.60
CA LEU A 74 -19.94 -36.43 -20.69
C LEU A 74 -18.86 -35.37 -20.42
N ALA A 75 -18.41 -34.66 -21.45
CA ALA A 75 -17.48 -33.55 -21.31
C ALA A 75 -18.07 -32.41 -20.47
N ALA A 76 -19.32 -32.04 -20.67
CA ALA A 76 -20.02 -31.03 -19.87
C ALA A 76 -20.18 -31.49 -18.39
N ALA A 77 -20.55 -32.75 -18.19
CA ALA A 77 -20.63 -33.31 -16.82
C ALA A 77 -19.30 -33.35 -16.10
N LEU A 78 -18.22 -33.77 -16.80
CA LEU A 78 -16.88 -33.74 -16.26
C LEU A 78 -16.41 -32.31 -15.96
N TYR A 79 -16.71 -31.35 -16.85
CA TYR A 79 -16.39 -29.93 -16.61
C TYR A 79 -17.11 -29.39 -15.38
N LEU A 80 -18.41 -29.65 -15.23
CA LEU A 80 -19.17 -29.26 -14.05
C LEU A 80 -18.63 -29.93 -12.78
N LEU A 81 -18.32 -31.22 -12.84
CA LEU A 81 -17.77 -31.95 -11.69
C LEU A 81 -16.41 -31.43 -11.27
N THR A 82 -15.51 -31.17 -12.23
CA THR A 82 -14.19 -30.58 -11.94
C THR A 82 -14.27 -29.14 -11.45
N SER A 83 -15.18 -28.33 -12.02
CA SER A 83 -15.39 -26.95 -11.60
C SER A 83 -15.97 -26.83 -10.18
N THR A 84 -16.77 -27.82 -9.73
CA THR A 84 -17.29 -27.85 -8.35
C THR A 84 -16.31 -28.44 -7.34
N LEU A 85 -15.34 -29.25 -7.80
CA LEU A 85 -14.31 -29.85 -6.93
C LEU A 85 -13.07 -28.95 -6.76
N ILE A 86 -12.87 -27.98 -7.66
CA ILE A 86 -11.81 -26.98 -7.52
C ILE A 86 -12.37 -25.87 -6.64
N GLU A 87 -12.32 -26.07 -5.31
CA GLU A 87 -12.52 -24.95 -4.40
C GLU A 87 -11.49 -23.85 -4.75
N PRO A 88 -11.95 -22.62 -4.96
CA PRO A 88 -10.99 -21.52 -5.16
C PRO A 88 -10.03 -21.52 -3.96
N PRO A 89 -8.74 -21.35 -4.17
CA PRO A 89 -7.79 -21.35 -3.05
C PRO A 89 -8.26 -20.31 -2.02
N PRO A 90 -8.19 -20.64 -0.74
CA PRO A 90 -8.65 -19.74 0.30
C PRO A 90 -7.96 -18.39 0.14
N PRO A 91 -8.66 -17.28 0.45
CA PRO A 91 -8.08 -15.95 0.34
C PRO A 91 -6.78 -15.90 1.16
N PRO A 92 -5.77 -15.16 0.71
CA PRO A 92 -4.54 -15.02 1.47
C PRO A 92 -4.86 -14.36 2.82
N MET A 93 -4.25 -14.87 3.88
CA MET A 93 -4.33 -14.26 5.20
C MET A 93 -3.05 -13.47 5.43
N VAL A 94 -3.19 -12.22 5.83
CA VAL A 94 -2.09 -11.31 6.17
C VAL A 94 -2.33 -10.77 7.57
N VAL A 95 -1.32 -10.81 8.42
CA VAL A 95 -1.36 -10.27 9.78
C VAL A 95 -0.35 -9.11 9.85
N PHE A 96 -0.82 -7.95 10.21
CA PHE A 96 0.03 -6.79 10.48
C PHE A 96 0.54 -6.85 11.92
N GLY A 97 1.79 -6.42 12.11
CA GLY A 97 2.36 -6.19 13.43
C GLY A 97 1.91 -4.86 14.03
N ALA A 98 2.44 -4.54 15.20
CA ALA A 98 2.18 -3.24 15.83
C ALA A 98 2.72 -2.08 14.96
N VAL A 99 1.95 -0.99 14.86
CA VAL A 99 2.41 0.20 14.13
C VAL A 99 3.50 0.90 14.93
N GLU A 100 4.62 1.13 14.30
CA GLU A 100 5.74 1.91 14.83
C GLU A 100 5.63 3.36 14.36
N GLN A 101 5.58 4.30 15.29
CA GLN A 101 5.52 5.72 14.97
C GLN A 101 6.88 6.37 15.29
N THR A 102 7.50 6.96 14.26
CA THR A 102 8.82 7.60 14.43
C THR A 102 8.87 8.86 13.57
N ALA A 103 9.28 9.97 14.17
CA ALA A 103 9.49 11.25 13.49
C ALA A 103 8.32 11.69 12.59
N GLY A 104 7.09 11.46 13.03
CA GLY A 104 5.88 11.85 12.28
C GLY A 104 5.53 10.94 11.10
N ASN A 105 6.09 9.74 11.05
CA ASN A 105 5.75 8.68 10.11
C ASN A 105 5.18 7.48 10.86
N ALA A 106 4.45 6.62 10.17
CA ALA A 106 3.98 5.35 10.71
C ALA A 106 4.47 4.20 9.84
N THR A 107 5.07 3.18 10.46
CA THR A 107 5.50 1.94 9.80
C THR A 107 4.60 0.80 10.25
N ILE A 108 4.05 0.06 9.31
CA ILE A 108 3.14 -1.07 9.50
C ILE A 108 3.87 -2.33 9.05
N PRO A 109 4.48 -3.10 9.95
CA PRO A 109 5.18 -4.32 9.58
C PRO A 109 4.19 -5.44 9.26
N ILE A 110 4.59 -6.34 8.35
CA ILE A 110 3.86 -7.56 8.04
C ILE A 110 4.41 -8.69 8.91
N ALA A 111 3.67 -9.02 9.94
CA ALA A 111 4.09 -10.04 10.91
C ALA A 111 4.01 -11.45 10.32
N SER A 112 3.01 -11.73 9.48
CA SER A 112 2.89 -12.99 8.76
C SER A 112 2.01 -12.86 7.52
N SER A 113 2.32 -13.70 6.52
CA SER A 113 1.48 -13.92 5.34
C SER A 113 1.35 -15.44 5.13
N SER A 114 0.15 -15.91 4.81
CA SER A 114 -0.08 -17.35 4.56
C SER A 114 0.56 -17.85 3.26
N ARG A 115 0.89 -16.93 2.37
CA ARG A 115 1.59 -17.16 1.09
C ARG A 115 2.13 -15.84 0.55
N GLU A 116 3.07 -15.93 -0.34
CA GLU A 116 3.52 -14.82 -1.17
C GLU A 116 2.41 -14.36 -2.12
N ILE A 117 2.27 -13.06 -2.30
CA ILE A 117 1.21 -12.48 -3.11
C ILE A 117 1.82 -11.52 -4.13
N SER A 118 1.50 -11.73 -5.41
CA SER A 118 1.90 -10.77 -6.44
C SER A 118 1.31 -9.40 -6.18
N PRO A 119 2.10 -8.31 -6.19
CA PRO A 119 1.60 -6.94 -5.97
C PRO A 119 0.49 -6.51 -6.94
N SER A 120 0.49 -7.06 -8.17
CA SER A 120 -0.55 -6.79 -9.17
C SER A 120 -1.96 -7.23 -8.75
N ASN A 121 -2.05 -8.16 -7.79
CA ASN A 121 -3.30 -8.68 -7.25
C ASN A 121 -3.77 -7.93 -6.00
N LEU A 122 -3.04 -6.88 -5.61
CA LEU A 122 -3.28 -6.13 -4.38
C LEU A 122 -3.64 -4.67 -4.66
N GLN A 123 -4.44 -4.14 -3.78
CA GLN A 123 -4.71 -2.71 -3.64
C GLN A 123 -4.52 -2.32 -2.18
N VAL A 124 -4.24 -1.06 -1.96
CA VAL A 124 -4.10 -0.47 -0.63
C VAL A 124 -5.14 0.66 -0.47
N ARG A 125 -5.71 0.76 0.72
CA ARG A 125 -6.60 1.85 1.09
C ARG A 125 -6.12 2.46 2.39
N LEU A 126 -6.03 3.78 2.41
CA LEU A 126 -5.71 4.55 3.59
C LEU A 126 -6.82 5.55 3.85
N SER A 127 -7.33 5.58 5.08
CA SER A 127 -8.33 6.55 5.53
C SER A 127 -7.89 7.24 6.81
N ALA A 128 -8.34 8.48 6.98
CA ALA A 128 -8.20 9.27 8.19
C ALA A 128 -9.58 9.81 8.58
N GLY A 129 -10.04 9.45 9.77
CA GLY A 129 -11.43 9.68 10.16
C GLY A 129 -12.40 8.95 9.21
N THR A 130 -13.32 9.70 8.60
CA THR A 130 -14.36 9.16 7.71
C THR A 130 -13.99 9.20 6.23
N SER A 131 -12.87 9.83 5.86
CA SER A 131 -12.46 9.97 4.45
C SER A 131 -11.19 9.17 4.16
N GLY A 132 -11.16 8.54 3.00
CA GLY A 132 -10.01 7.75 2.55
C GLY A 132 -10.05 7.49 1.06
N ASN A 133 -8.91 7.06 0.54
CA ASN A 133 -8.75 6.71 -0.86
C ASN A 133 -8.00 5.37 -1.00
N SER A 134 -8.21 4.71 -2.13
CA SER A 134 -7.51 3.48 -2.50
C SER A 134 -6.66 3.70 -3.74
N SER A 135 -5.62 2.90 -3.87
CA SER A 135 -4.71 2.87 -5.02
C SER A 135 -4.26 1.43 -5.25
N GLY A 136 -3.66 1.18 -6.41
CA GLY A 136 -2.86 -0.02 -6.61
C GLY A 136 -1.70 -0.08 -5.60
N MET A 137 -1.13 -1.27 -5.46
CA MET A 137 0.06 -1.48 -4.63
C MET A 137 1.19 -0.54 -5.08
N PRO A 138 1.93 0.11 -4.15
CA PRO A 138 3.17 0.82 -4.50
C PRO A 138 4.15 -0.12 -5.19
N PRO A 139 5.01 0.37 -6.09
CA PRO A 139 6.13 -0.44 -6.58
C PRO A 139 7.08 -0.78 -5.41
N PRO A 140 7.88 -1.87 -5.53
CA PRO A 140 8.87 -2.24 -4.50
C PRO A 140 9.79 -1.06 -4.15
N ASN A 141 9.90 -0.76 -2.87
CA ASN A 141 10.67 0.39 -2.35
C ASN A 141 10.28 1.75 -2.96
N GLY A 142 9.09 1.83 -3.56
CA GLY A 142 8.49 3.04 -4.12
C GLY A 142 7.28 3.50 -3.33
N SER A 143 6.58 4.52 -3.83
CA SER A 143 5.42 5.09 -3.15
C SER A 143 4.25 5.39 -4.08
N VAL A 144 3.06 5.42 -3.50
CA VAL A 144 1.85 5.99 -4.11
C VAL A 144 1.35 7.15 -3.27
N VAL A 145 0.68 8.09 -3.92
CA VAL A 145 0.05 9.24 -3.26
C VAL A 145 -1.42 8.92 -3.00
N LEU A 146 -1.86 9.15 -1.78
CA LEU A 146 -3.23 8.94 -1.32
C LEU A 146 -3.76 10.21 -0.66
N ILE A 147 -5.07 10.43 -0.74
CA ILE A 147 -5.73 11.53 -0.03
C ILE A 147 -6.58 10.93 1.08
N ALA A 148 -6.27 11.29 2.33
CA ALA A 148 -7.03 10.87 3.49
C ALA A 148 -7.17 12.02 4.50
N GLY A 149 -8.38 12.23 5.03
CA GLY A 149 -8.66 13.36 5.92
C GLY A 149 -8.41 14.73 5.26
N GLY A 150 -8.57 14.85 3.93
CA GLY A 150 -8.31 16.09 3.20
C GLY A 150 -6.81 16.44 3.06
N ARG A 151 -5.90 15.50 3.38
CA ARG A 151 -4.45 15.69 3.30
C ARG A 151 -3.84 14.73 2.29
N THR A 152 -2.79 15.19 1.62
CA THR A 152 -1.96 14.36 0.75
C THR A 152 -0.99 13.56 1.61
N LEU A 153 -0.99 12.24 1.43
CA LEU A 153 -0.13 11.29 2.14
C LEU A 153 0.63 10.45 1.13
N ARG A 154 1.79 9.93 1.53
CA ARG A 154 2.57 8.98 0.75
C ARG A 154 2.58 7.64 1.47
N LEU A 155 2.25 6.60 0.74
CA LEU A 155 2.35 5.23 1.20
C LEU A 155 3.48 4.54 0.44
N PHE A 156 4.45 4.03 1.15
CA PHE A 156 5.58 3.25 0.61
C PHE A 156 5.34 1.78 0.92
N TRP A 157 5.74 0.91 0.01
CA TRP A 157 5.96 -0.49 0.30
C TRP A 157 7.47 -0.72 0.45
N LEU A 158 7.87 -1.22 1.60
CA LEU A 158 9.25 -1.56 1.95
C LEU A 158 9.39 -3.06 1.75
N ASP A 159 9.94 -3.44 0.62
CA ASP A 159 10.29 -4.81 0.24
C ASP A 159 11.64 -5.13 0.89
N ALA A 160 11.61 -5.91 1.98
CA ALA A 160 12.77 -6.08 2.86
C ALA A 160 13.82 -7.03 2.29
N ASP A 161 13.39 -8.05 1.55
CA ASP A 161 14.27 -9.07 0.95
C ASP A 161 14.52 -8.84 -0.54
N SER A 162 13.85 -7.83 -1.13
CA SER A 162 14.00 -7.41 -2.53
C SER A 162 13.58 -8.48 -3.55
N ASP A 163 12.63 -9.33 -3.18
CA ASP A 163 12.08 -10.38 -4.04
C ASP A 163 10.93 -9.89 -4.94
N GLN A 164 10.46 -8.66 -4.73
CA GLN A 164 9.35 -8.01 -5.43
C GLN A 164 8.00 -8.71 -5.24
N VAL A 165 7.88 -9.52 -4.21
CA VAL A 165 6.69 -10.26 -3.83
C VAL A 165 6.27 -9.79 -2.43
N PHE A 166 4.97 -9.56 -2.25
CA PHE A 166 4.47 -9.14 -0.96
C PHE A 166 4.41 -10.33 0.01
N GLY A 167 5.16 -10.22 1.11
CA GLY A 167 5.37 -11.32 2.04
C GLY A 167 5.62 -10.94 3.49
N THR A 168 5.92 -11.95 4.29
CA THR A 168 6.32 -11.78 5.69
C THR A 168 7.67 -11.08 5.77
N GLY A 169 7.80 -10.08 6.64
CA GLY A 169 9.02 -9.28 6.80
C GLY A 169 8.97 -7.95 6.09
N ASP A 170 8.10 -7.79 5.09
CA ASP A 170 7.85 -6.50 4.46
C ASP A 170 7.15 -5.53 5.41
N ALA A 171 7.08 -4.27 5.00
CA ALA A 171 6.35 -3.26 5.73
C ALA A 171 5.73 -2.21 4.81
N PHE A 172 4.70 -1.54 5.29
CA PHE A 172 4.24 -0.29 4.72
C PHE A 172 4.71 0.88 5.57
N ARG A 173 5.11 1.97 4.94
CA ARG A 173 5.40 3.23 5.62
C ARG A 173 4.48 4.33 5.11
N VAL A 174 3.75 4.95 6.02
CA VAL A 174 2.88 6.10 5.76
C VAL A 174 3.59 7.36 6.20
N THR A 175 3.65 8.35 5.33
CA THR A 175 4.24 9.66 5.60
C THR A 175 3.32 10.76 5.12
N GLY A 176 3.45 11.97 5.66
CA GLY A 176 2.89 13.15 5.01
C GLY A 176 3.68 13.52 3.76
N ASP A 177 3.11 14.36 2.90
CA ASP A 177 3.81 14.91 1.74
C ASP A 177 4.67 16.09 2.20
N SER A 178 5.93 15.83 2.54
CA SER A 178 6.90 16.80 3.08
C SER A 178 6.55 17.39 4.46
N VAL A 179 5.54 16.84 5.14
CA VAL A 179 5.13 17.22 6.50
C VAL A 179 4.89 15.97 7.34
N PRO A 180 4.99 16.05 8.66
CA PRO A 180 4.62 14.92 9.53
C PRO A 180 3.15 14.52 9.35
N LEU A 181 2.83 13.28 9.68
CA LEU A 181 1.43 12.85 9.81
C LEU A 181 0.69 13.75 10.82
N PRO A 182 -0.58 14.05 10.58
CA PRO A 182 -1.37 14.84 11.53
C PRO A 182 -1.47 14.12 12.87
N TYR A 183 -1.30 14.89 13.95
CA TYR A 183 -1.36 14.38 15.32
C TYR A 183 -2.78 14.05 15.74
N SER A 184 -2.94 13.21 16.76
CA SER A 184 -4.23 12.81 17.34
C SER A 184 -5.25 12.37 16.28
N THR A 185 -4.78 11.81 15.19
CA THR A 185 -5.60 11.41 14.04
C THR A 185 -5.67 9.90 13.99
N MET A 186 -6.89 9.37 13.94
CA MET A 186 -7.10 7.95 13.73
C MET A 186 -6.99 7.62 12.25
N PHE A 187 -6.06 6.75 11.92
CA PHE A 187 -5.85 6.19 10.60
C PHE A 187 -6.37 4.75 10.54
N ARG A 188 -6.82 4.37 9.37
CA ARG A 188 -7.10 2.99 9.02
C ARG A 188 -6.42 2.65 7.71
N PHE A 189 -5.66 1.57 7.72
CA PHE A 189 -5.05 0.96 6.55
C PHE A 189 -5.73 -0.36 6.26
N ASP A 190 -6.14 -0.59 5.00
CA ASP A 190 -6.68 -1.85 4.54
C ASP A 190 -5.87 -2.33 3.33
N LEU A 191 -5.50 -3.60 3.35
CA LEU A 191 -4.98 -4.34 2.20
C LEU A 191 -6.15 -5.06 1.54
N LEU A 192 -6.30 -4.88 0.24
CA LEU A 192 -7.41 -5.41 -0.53
C LEU A 192 -6.90 -6.28 -1.68
N THR A 193 -7.74 -7.19 -2.14
CA THR A 193 -7.55 -7.84 -3.44
C THR A 193 -7.76 -6.84 -4.57
N SER A 194 -7.34 -7.16 -5.79
CA SER A 194 -7.64 -6.38 -6.99
C SER A 194 -9.15 -6.21 -7.25
N SER A 195 -9.98 -7.12 -6.71
CA SER A 195 -11.45 -7.03 -6.76
C SER A 195 -12.05 -6.12 -5.67
N GLY A 196 -11.23 -5.58 -4.75
CA GLY A 196 -11.65 -4.70 -3.67
C GLY A 196 -12.08 -5.41 -2.37
N ALA A 197 -11.98 -6.74 -2.30
CA ALA A 197 -12.24 -7.46 -1.05
C ALA A 197 -11.10 -7.24 -0.04
N ILE A 198 -11.44 -6.99 1.22
CA ILE A 198 -10.46 -6.76 2.30
C ILE A 198 -9.79 -8.09 2.64
N ILE A 199 -8.46 -8.13 2.53
CA ILE A 199 -7.61 -9.23 3.00
C ILE A 199 -7.29 -9.05 4.48
N SER A 200 -6.86 -7.84 4.84
CA SER A 200 -6.47 -7.47 6.20
C SER A 200 -6.60 -5.97 6.38
N GLY A 201 -6.73 -5.54 7.62
CA GLY A 201 -6.79 -4.12 7.94
C GLY A 201 -6.34 -3.86 9.37
N MET A 202 -5.87 -2.63 9.60
CA MET A 202 -5.53 -2.19 10.94
C MET A 202 -5.83 -0.71 11.14
N THR A 203 -5.96 -0.33 12.39
CA THR A 203 -6.16 1.07 12.79
C THR A 203 -5.10 1.46 13.80
N TRP A 204 -4.69 2.72 13.73
CA TRP A 204 -3.84 3.33 14.75
C TRP A 204 -4.22 4.80 14.91
N THR A 205 -3.85 5.36 16.03
CA THR A 205 -3.98 6.81 16.27
C THR A 205 -2.58 7.38 16.39
N THR A 206 -2.32 8.46 15.66
CA THR A 206 -1.05 9.18 15.81
C THR A 206 -0.97 9.81 17.20
N GLU A 207 0.24 9.86 17.74
CA GLU A 207 0.46 10.44 19.07
C GLU A 207 -0.10 11.84 19.18
N PRO A 208 -0.65 12.21 20.34
CA PRO A 208 -1.08 13.58 20.58
C PRO A 208 0.16 14.49 20.55
N ARG A 209 0.00 15.64 19.90
CA ARG A 209 1.03 16.65 19.89
C ARG A 209 0.92 17.50 21.15
N VAL A 210 1.50 17.03 22.22
CA VAL A 210 1.49 17.72 23.50
C VAL A 210 2.91 18.11 23.93
N MET A 211 3.03 19.27 24.53
CA MET A 211 4.23 19.73 25.20
C MET A 211 4.04 19.55 26.71
N GLY A 212 4.98 18.85 27.35
CA GLY A 212 5.00 18.78 28.79
C GLY A 212 5.61 20.07 29.35
N VAL A 213 4.89 20.73 30.26
CA VAL A 213 5.34 21.97 30.90
C VAL A 213 5.06 21.87 32.38
N ASN A 214 6.06 22.16 33.17
CA ASN A 214 5.91 22.32 34.63
C ASN A 214 5.84 23.81 34.96
N ILE A 215 4.79 24.23 35.63
CA ILE A 215 4.60 25.63 36.07
C ILE A 215 5.00 25.76 37.53
N GLY A 216 5.81 26.76 37.81
CA GLY A 216 6.17 27.18 39.17
C GLY A 216 6.27 28.70 39.27
N ARG A 217 6.37 29.21 40.47
CA ARG A 217 6.77 30.62 40.72
C ARG A 217 8.27 30.67 40.96
N SER A 218 8.92 31.77 40.52
CA SER A 218 10.27 32.11 40.93
C SER A 218 10.38 32.27 42.44
N GLY A 219 11.55 32.06 43.01
CA GLY A 219 11.72 32.15 44.46
C GLY A 219 11.42 33.53 45.07
N ASP A 220 11.50 34.59 44.26
CA ASP A 220 11.12 35.96 44.61
C ASP A 220 9.62 36.26 44.30
N GLY A 221 8.90 35.31 43.75
CA GLY A 221 7.49 35.44 43.44
C GLY A 221 7.16 36.37 42.26
N THR A 222 8.13 36.96 41.60
CA THR A 222 7.94 37.96 40.54
C THR A 222 7.56 37.38 39.21
N ASN A 223 7.87 36.08 38.98
CA ASN A 223 7.64 35.42 37.70
C ASN A 223 7.00 34.04 37.86
N TRP A 224 6.12 33.70 36.92
CA TRP A 224 5.81 32.33 36.56
C TRP A 224 6.96 31.76 35.72
N THR A 225 7.44 30.58 36.09
CA THR A 225 8.45 29.84 35.33
C THR A 225 7.76 28.61 34.75
N LEU A 226 7.69 28.54 33.44
CA LEU A 226 7.17 27.40 32.69
C LEU A 226 8.37 26.62 32.14
N LEU A 227 8.73 25.52 32.80
CA LEU A 227 9.80 24.63 32.39
C LEU A 227 9.28 23.60 31.41
N ILE A 228 9.88 23.52 30.23
CA ILE A 228 9.55 22.51 29.22
C ILE A 228 10.15 21.19 29.64
N THR A 229 9.34 20.19 29.93
CA THR A 229 9.74 18.85 30.40
C THR A 229 9.66 17.79 29.31
N SER A 230 8.83 18.01 28.30
CA SER A 230 8.80 17.21 27.07
C SER A 230 8.36 18.07 25.89
N THR A 231 8.84 17.73 24.71
CA THR A 231 8.49 18.48 23.48
C THR A 231 8.42 17.55 22.29
N PRO A 232 7.40 17.73 21.40
CA PRO A 232 7.43 17.09 20.10
C PRO A 232 8.68 17.47 19.31
N THR A 233 9.20 16.55 18.51
CA THR A 233 10.37 16.80 17.66
C THR A 233 10.11 17.87 16.62
N GLY A 234 11.15 18.69 16.32
CA GLY A 234 11.12 19.67 15.24
C GLY A 234 10.34 20.95 15.52
N LEU A 235 10.00 21.26 16.77
CA LEU A 235 9.43 22.54 17.13
C LEU A 235 10.47 23.64 17.00
N THR A 236 10.13 24.70 16.25
CA THR A 236 11.00 25.89 16.12
C THR A 236 10.45 27.05 16.94
N THR A 237 11.33 27.90 17.44
CA THR A 237 10.94 29.09 18.21
C THR A 237 10.13 30.09 17.38
N SER A 238 10.27 30.09 16.06
CA SER A 238 9.47 30.95 15.16
C SER A 238 8.07 30.40 14.88
N ALA A 239 7.88 29.08 14.91
CA ALA A 239 6.58 28.45 14.63
C ALA A 239 5.69 28.40 15.86
N VAL A 240 6.26 28.22 17.05
CA VAL A 240 5.51 28.12 18.31
C VAL A 240 5.21 29.51 18.87
N LYS A 241 3.97 29.71 19.26
CA LYS A 241 3.46 30.99 19.75
C LYS A 241 2.89 30.85 21.15
N LEU A 242 3.12 31.88 21.96
CA LEU A 242 2.52 32.09 23.26
C LEU A 242 1.28 32.98 23.13
N THR A 243 0.19 32.59 23.76
CA THR A 243 -1.00 33.42 23.98
C THR A 243 -1.32 33.39 25.46
N ILE A 244 -1.61 34.53 26.05
CA ILE A 244 -2.09 34.64 27.44
C ILE A 244 -3.50 35.18 27.41
N ILE A 245 -4.39 34.50 28.12
CA ILE A 245 -5.82 34.76 28.12
C ILE A 245 -6.22 35.11 29.56
N THR A 246 -7.01 36.17 29.73
CA THR A 246 -7.55 36.59 31.03
C THR A 246 -8.58 35.61 31.56
N SER A 247 -8.93 35.70 32.83
CA SER A 247 -10.05 34.97 33.45
C SER A 247 -11.41 35.26 32.78
N ALA A 248 -11.55 36.42 32.12
CA ALA A 248 -12.72 36.78 31.31
C ALA A 248 -12.67 36.27 29.86
N ASN A 249 -11.75 35.37 29.56
CA ASN A 249 -11.53 34.78 28.22
C ASN A 249 -11.17 35.81 27.14
N LEU A 250 -10.50 36.91 27.50
CA LEU A 250 -9.98 37.93 26.61
C LEU A 250 -8.46 37.72 26.40
N THR A 251 -7.96 37.98 25.21
CA THR A 251 -6.53 37.91 24.94
C THR A 251 -5.81 39.07 25.62
N ALA A 252 -4.93 38.76 26.58
CA ALA A 252 -4.04 39.70 27.23
C ALA A 252 -2.71 39.87 26.52
N LEU A 253 -2.13 38.75 26.01
CA LEU A 253 -1.00 38.73 25.09
C LEU A 253 -1.44 37.96 23.87
N GLY A 254 -1.37 38.57 22.69
CA GLY A 254 -1.69 37.93 21.41
C GLY A 254 -0.71 36.84 21.04
N PRO A 255 -0.98 36.04 20.01
CA PRO A 255 -0.09 34.94 19.61
C PRO A 255 1.29 35.48 19.21
N THR A 256 2.24 35.45 20.15
CA THR A 256 3.61 35.94 20.00
C THR A 256 4.56 34.78 19.83
N ALA A 257 5.35 34.76 18.76
CA ALA A 257 6.33 33.69 18.51
C ALA A 257 7.40 33.67 19.65
N PHE A 258 7.86 32.49 20.03
CA PHE A 258 8.91 32.35 21.05
C PHE A 258 10.19 33.07 20.63
N SER A 259 10.51 33.11 19.33
CA SER A 259 11.65 33.88 18.80
C SER A 259 11.55 35.40 19.02
N ALA A 260 10.35 35.93 19.23
CA ALA A 260 10.11 37.34 19.54
C ALA A 260 10.08 37.62 21.05
N LEU A 261 10.04 36.60 21.91
CA LEU A 261 10.06 36.71 23.37
C LEU A 261 11.50 36.73 23.91
N THR A 262 12.31 37.68 23.45
CA THR A 262 13.70 37.86 23.88
C THR A 262 13.78 38.66 25.21
N SER A 263 14.96 38.72 25.80
CA SER A 263 15.18 39.56 26.98
C SER A 263 14.82 41.02 26.75
N GLY A 264 15.06 41.56 25.54
CA GLY A 264 14.67 42.92 25.14
C GLY A 264 13.17 43.17 25.03
N SER A 265 12.35 42.11 24.86
CA SER A 265 10.88 42.22 24.78
C SER A 265 10.20 42.18 26.17
N TRP A 266 10.94 41.98 27.25
CA TRP A 266 10.36 41.91 28.61
C TRP A 266 9.55 43.13 29.01
N SER A 267 10.05 44.31 28.71
CA SER A 267 9.34 45.55 28.99
C SER A 267 8.01 45.74 28.25
N THR A 268 7.88 45.07 27.12
CA THR A 268 6.69 45.19 26.23
C THR A 268 5.71 44.03 26.44
N ASN A 269 6.23 42.79 26.44
CA ASN A 269 5.41 41.59 26.48
C ASN A 269 5.26 41.02 27.89
N HIS A 270 6.07 41.46 28.84
CA HIS A 270 6.16 40.92 30.20
C HIS A 270 6.29 39.38 30.22
N ALA A 271 6.87 38.85 29.16
CA ALA A 271 7.18 37.43 28.94
C ALA A 271 8.50 37.30 28.17
N GLN A 272 9.28 36.27 28.51
CA GLN A 272 10.55 35.99 27.91
C GLN A 272 10.73 34.49 27.72
N PHE A 273 11.19 34.08 26.54
CA PHE A 273 11.65 32.71 26.28
C PHE A 273 13.18 32.65 26.55
N VAL A 274 13.58 31.69 27.39
CA VAL A 274 14.95 31.39 27.72
C VAL A 274 15.25 29.97 27.22
N GLY A 275 15.85 29.88 26.06
CA GLY A 275 16.18 28.63 25.41
C GLY A 275 17.68 28.39 25.35
N THR A 276 18.08 27.14 25.33
CA THR A 276 19.47 26.70 25.11
C THR A 276 19.83 26.68 23.61
N GLY A 277 18.79 26.57 22.74
CA GLY A 277 18.89 26.63 21.26
C GLY A 277 18.36 27.93 20.70
N VAL A 278 18.97 28.43 19.62
CA VAL A 278 18.54 29.70 18.99
C VAL A 278 17.27 29.56 18.19
N THR A 279 17.06 28.39 17.57
CA THR A 279 15.97 28.18 16.59
C THR A 279 15.03 27.03 16.95
N THR A 280 15.43 26.13 17.84
CA THR A 280 14.64 24.95 18.23
C THR A 280 14.28 24.99 19.70
N ILE A 281 13.12 24.44 20.03
CA ILE A 281 12.64 24.29 21.40
C ILE A 281 13.05 22.89 21.88
N VAL A 282 13.71 22.82 23.03
CA VAL A 282 14.19 21.58 23.62
C VAL A 282 13.78 21.44 25.08
N VAL A 283 13.86 20.25 25.62
CA VAL A 283 13.63 19.97 27.04
C VAL A 283 14.64 20.76 27.87
N GLY A 284 14.17 21.42 28.92
CA GLY A 284 14.94 22.31 29.77
C GLY A 284 14.82 23.80 29.45
N ASP A 285 14.30 24.15 28.27
CA ASP A 285 13.95 25.53 27.94
C ASP A 285 12.83 26.05 28.84
N ARG A 286 12.76 27.37 29.02
CA ARG A 286 11.83 28.01 29.96
C ARG A 286 11.12 29.20 29.32
N LEU A 287 9.89 29.41 29.75
CA LEU A 287 9.18 30.67 29.58
C LEU A 287 9.10 31.35 30.96
N LEU A 288 9.52 32.60 31.03
CA LEU A 288 9.33 33.49 32.18
C LEU A 288 8.15 34.43 31.85
N ILE A 289 7.22 34.56 32.77
CA ILE A 289 6.01 35.40 32.60
C ILE A 289 5.83 36.20 33.88
N SER A 290 5.69 37.49 33.77
CA SER A 290 5.53 38.39 34.95
C SER A 290 4.23 38.09 35.72
N THR A 291 4.36 37.83 37.00
CA THR A 291 3.18 37.63 37.88
C THR A 291 2.37 38.92 38.09
N THR A 292 3.01 40.07 37.93
CA THR A 292 2.34 41.38 38.04
C THR A 292 1.51 41.69 36.81
N ALA A 293 2.00 41.43 35.63
CA ALA A 293 1.28 41.66 34.39
C ALA A 293 0.22 40.57 34.14
N TYR A 294 0.50 39.34 34.54
CA TYR A 294 -0.37 38.18 34.34
C TYR A 294 -0.53 37.42 35.66
N PRO A 295 -1.43 37.88 36.52
CA PRO A 295 -1.66 37.27 37.84
C PRO A 295 -2.31 35.88 37.74
N SER A 296 -2.46 35.21 38.90
CA SER A 296 -3.24 34.00 39.04
C SER A 296 -4.64 34.13 38.41
N GLY A 297 -5.13 33.06 37.77
CA GLY A 297 -6.42 33.05 37.09
C GLY A 297 -6.32 33.40 35.60
N TYR A 298 -5.17 33.88 35.11
CA TYR A 298 -4.92 33.92 33.69
C TYR A 298 -4.57 32.52 33.18
N SER A 299 -4.76 32.24 31.89
CA SER A 299 -4.34 30.99 31.28
C SER A 299 -3.32 31.22 30.18
N VAL A 300 -2.40 30.30 30.09
CA VAL A 300 -1.35 30.25 29.07
C VAL A 300 -1.71 29.22 28.05
N GLN A 301 -1.63 29.57 26.77
CA GLN A 301 -1.74 28.67 25.66
C GLN A 301 -0.46 28.73 24.81
N ILE A 302 0.15 27.58 24.57
CA ILE A 302 1.26 27.41 23.65
C ILE A 302 0.73 26.63 22.47
N ALA A 303 0.83 27.19 21.27
CA ALA A 303 0.28 26.62 20.06
C ALA A 303 1.19 26.85 18.86
N ASP A 304 1.02 26.08 17.81
CA ASP A 304 1.60 26.35 16.50
C ASP A 304 0.53 26.26 15.40
N SER A 305 0.95 26.22 14.14
CA SER A 305 0.04 26.12 12.98
C SER A 305 -0.79 24.82 12.94
N GLN A 306 -0.41 23.79 13.70
CA GLN A 306 -1.09 22.50 13.75
C GLN A 306 -2.02 22.34 14.96
N GLY A 307 -1.98 23.26 15.92
CA GLY A 307 -2.89 23.26 17.05
C GLY A 307 -2.22 23.61 18.37
N VAL A 308 -2.98 23.39 19.45
CA VAL A 308 -2.55 23.66 20.83
C VAL A 308 -1.63 22.55 21.30
N LEU A 309 -0.44 22.93 21.76
CA LEU A 309 0.58 22.05 22.32
C LEU A 309 0.45 21.94 23.85
N TYR A 310 0.04 23.04 24.47
CA TYR A 310 -0.12 23.15 25.92
C TYR A 310 -1.12 24.26 26.26
N ALA A 311 -1.95 24.04 27.25
CA ALA A 311 -2.84 25.05 27.83
C ALA A 311 -3.02 24.78 29.30
N HIS A 312 -2.85 25.81 30.15
CA HIS A 312 -2.99 25.70 31.58
C HIS A 312 -3.27 27.07 32.23
N ALA A 313 -3.94 27.06 33.36
CA ALA A 313 -4.14 28.27 34.16
C ALA A 313 -2.86 28.60 34.97
N LEU A 314 -2.57 29.89 35.09
CA LEU A 314 -1.55 30.41 35.99
C LEU A 314 -2.11 30.50 37.41
N GLY A 315 -1.59 29.70 38.34
CA GLY A 315 -2.09 29.69 39.70
C GLY A 315 -1.55 28.59 40.57
#